data_5a46d2507559a48a82b8f14a2c9eae29
#
_entry.id   5a46d2507559a48a82b8f14a2c9eae29
#
_cell.length_a   1.000
_cell.length_b   1.000
_cell.length_c   1.000
_cell.angle_alpha   90.00
_cell.angle_beta   90.00
_cell.angle_gamma   90.00
#
_symmetry.space_group_name_H-M   'P 1'
#
loop_
_entity.id
_entity.type
_entity.pdbx_description
1 polymer ?
#
loop_
_entity_poly.entity_id
_entity_poly.type
_entity_poly.pdbx_seq_one_letter_code
_entity_poly.pdbx_strand_id
1 'polypeptide(L)'
;MKKIMYISLLLMLFITLVACSENGSSTDARATQPNVKGVEHVDVLNTHGGIEGFERMQDFYEKLQKGIASDLRIVHYTIEGAPMVTDLAFNGDSLEVKHDYTRDAYGSGEIINNSCLNMIEENNSTSLSYIAIDCSGVPEGKDEILQINYNMSEQDLFELELKYGVELENEINTLTKTTKNEINATETVQMSDFEMPESVKQEVYKKLVFANYLAEKELNAKCENEDAMNYQLNVHINGGQREFQWAACDQSVDGVKLTEIAEYMIDQTEMK
;
A
#
# COMPACT_ATOMS: atom_id res chain seq x y z
N MET A 1 -36.65 54.33 32.04
CA MET A 1 -36.16 54.03 30.68
C MET A 1 -34.72 53.43 30.65
N LYS A 2 -33.80 53.80 31.54
CA LYS A 2 -32.42 53.21 31.53
C LYS A 2 -32.31 51.72 31.91
N LYS A 3 -33.21 51.17 32.76
CA LYS A 3 -33.21 49.78 33.19
C LYS A 3 -33.70 48.79 32.11
N ILE A 4 -34.55 49.23 31.21
CA ILE A 4 -35.08 48.39 30.10
C ILE A 4 -34.04 48.24 29.02
N MET A 5 -33.15 49.23 28.82
CA MET A 5 -32.07 49.20 27.82
C MET A 5 -30.93 48.21 28.18
N TYR A 6 -30.67 48.00 29.49
CA TYR A 6 -29.67 47.01 29.95
C TYR A 6 -30.16 45.57 29.84
N ILE A 7 -31.45 45.32 29.98
CA ILE A 7 -32.01 43.95 29.81
C ILE A 7 -32.01 43.57 28.34
N SER A 8 -32.26 44.50 27.41
CA SER A 8 -32.17 44.22 25.96
C SER A 8 -30.76 44.00 25.50
N LEU A 9 -29.75 44.65 26.10
CA LEU A 9 -28.35 44.48 25.77
C LEU A 9 -27.80 43.14 26.32
N LEU A 10 -28.30 42.69 27.48
CA LEU A 10 -27.92 41.39 28.07
C LEU A 10 -28.54 40.19 27.32
N LEU A 11 -29.70 40.38 26.70
CA LEU A 11 -30.37 39.33 25.90
C LEU A 11 -29.73 39.15 24.51
N MET A 12 -29.09 40.21 23.97
CA MET A 12 -28.35 40.12 22.69
C MET A 12 -26.97 39.45 22.82
N LEU A 13 -26.40 39.34 24.03
CA LEU A 13 -25.10 38.74 24.27
C LEU A 13 -25.15 37.21 24.40
N PHE A 14 -26.35 36.61 24.48
CA PHE A 14 -26.54 35.15 24.61
C PHE A 14 -26.82 34.41 23.29
N ILE A 15 -26.89 35.11 22.16
CA ILE A 15 -27.27 34.51 20.85
C ILE A 15 -26.01 34.17 19.97
N THR A 16 -24.77 34.42 20.43
CA THR A 16 -23.58 34.21 19.60
C THR A 16 -22.70 33.02 20.01
N LEU A 17 -23.26 32.02 20.72
CA LEU A 17 -22.56 30.76 21.00
C LEU A 17 -23.34 29.56 20.44
N VAL A 18 -23.83 29.66 19.21
CA VAL A 18 -24.03 28.48 18.37
C VAL A 18 -22.70 28.29 17.64
N ALA A 19 -21.75 27.66 18.32
CA ALA A 19 -20.61 27.07 17.67
C ALA A 19 -21.16 26.02 16.68
N CYS A 20 -20.99 26.28 15.41
CA CYS A 20 -21.06 25.23 14.39
C CYS A 20 -20.08 24.14 14.82
N SER A 21 -20.61 23.06 15.35
CA SER A 21 -19.98 21.77 15.27
C SER A 21 -20.01 21.41 13.78
N GLU A 22 -19.03 21.83 13.03
CA GLU A 22 -18.68 21.16 11.78
C GLU A 22 -18.30 19.73 12.17
N ASN A 23 -19.27 18.83 12.15
CA ASN A 23 -19.01 17.44 11.85
C ASN A 23 -18.43 17.43 10.44
N GLY A 24 -17.13 17.72 10.33
CA GLY A 24 -16.32 17.28 9.23
C GLY A 24 -16.40 15.77 9.27
N SER A 25 -17.37 15.21 8.56
CA SER A 25 -17.29 13.85 8.07
C SER A 25 -16.11 13.84 7.11
N SER A 26 -14.90 13.72 7.65
CA SER A 26 -13.80 13.13 6.92
C SER A 26 -14.30 11.73 6.61
N THR A 27 -14.74 11.51 5.38
CA THR A 27 -14.71 10.20 4.77
C THR A 27 -13.24 9.82 4.65
N ASP A 28 -12.63 9.49 5.81
CA ASP A 28 -11.50 8.59 5.79
C ASP A 28 -12.02 7.34 5.09
N ALA A 29 -11.59 7.14 3.85
CA ALA A 29 -11.62 5.85 3.20
C ALA A 29 -10.73 4.96 4.08
N ARG A 30 -11.33 4.43 5.13
CA ARG A 30 -10.67 3.52 6.06
C ARG A 30 -10.36 2.31 5.21
N ALA A 31 -9.10 2.18 4.80
CA ALA A 31 -8.60 0.96 4.20
C ALA A 31 -9.13 -0.20 5.03
N THR A 32 -9.82 -1.12 4.40
CA THR A 32 -10.41 -2.28 5.06
C THR A 32 -9.31 -3.01 5.80
N GLN A 33 -9.56 -3.38 7.06
CA GLN A 33 -8.57 -4.14 7.83
C GLN A 33 -8.36 -5.50 7.16
N PRO A 34 -7.10 -5.97 7.04
CA PRO A 34 -6.82 -7.30 6.54
C PRO A 34 -7.59 -8.37 7.33
N ASN A 35 -8.12 -9.35 6.62
CA ASN A 35 -8.88 -10.43 7.25
C ASN A 35 -8.03 -11.71 7.30
N VAL A 36 -7.64 -12.12 8.50
CA VAL A 36 -6.88 -13.35 8.74
C VAL A 36 -7.67 -14.29 9.63
N LYS A 37 -7.93 -15.50 9.15
CA LYS A 37 -8.71 -16.50 9.90
C LYS A 37 -8.07 -16.78 11.28
N GLY A 38 -8.83 -16.51 12.35
CA GLY A 38 -8.40 -16.77 13.73
C GLY A 38 -7.44 -15.73 14.31
N VAL A 39 -7.27 -14.59 13.64
CA VAL A 39 -6.55 -13.42 14.17
C VAL A 39 -7.43 -12.19 14.02
N GLU A 40 -7.72 -11.52 15.12
CA GLU A 40 -8.53 -10.31 15.15
C GLU A 40 -7.65 -9.06 15.10
N HIS A 41 -8.22 -7.95 14.62
CA HIS A 41 -7.60 -6.63 14.59
C HIS A 41 -6.22 -6.61 13.90
N VAL A 42 -6.15 -7.18 12.71
CA VAL A 42 -4.92 -7.16 11.89
C VAL A 42 -4.79 -5.78 11.25
N ASP A 43 -3.66 -5.12 11.48
CA ASP A 43 -3.36 -3.82 10.86
C ASP A 43 -2.57 -3.99 9.58
N VAL A 44 -1.56 -4.87 9.59
CA VAL A 44 -0.70 -5.15 8.45
C VAL A 44 -0.67 -6.65 8.19
N LEU A 45 -0.86 -7.04 6.95
CA LEU A 45 -0.72 -8.42 6.49
C LEU A 45 0.40 -8.49 5.46
N ASN A 46 1.48 -9.19 5.80
CA ASN A 46 2.59 -9.47 4.89
C ASN A 46 2.47 -10.90 4.36
N THR A 47 2.25 -11.01 3.06
CA THR A 47 2.18 -12.29 2.35
C THR A 47 3.43 -12.48 1.48
N HIS A 48 3.63 -13.69 0.96
CA HIS A 48 4.70 -13.93 -0.01
C HIS A 48 4.38 -13.22 -1.35
N GLY A 49 4.96 -12.03 -1.55
CA GLY A 49 4.82 -11.22 -2.75
C GLY A 49 3.78 -10.09 -2.71
N GLY A 50 3.22 -9.78 -1.54
CA GLY A 50 2.31 -8.64 -1.37
C GLY A 50 2.17 -8.19 0.07
N ILE A 51 1.77 -6.93 0.27
CA ILE A 51 1.51 -6.35 1.59
C ILE A 51 0.19 -5.59 1.59
N GLU A 52 -0.59 -5.77 2.63
CA GLU A 52 -1.85 -5.06 2.88
C GLU A 52 -1.76 -4.25 4.17
N GLY A 53 -2.31 -3.04 4.19
CA GLY A 53 -2.26 -2.14 5.34
C GLY A 53 -0.89 -1.50 5.57
N PHE A 54 -0.03 -1.40 4.55
CA PHE A 54 1.32 -0.85 4.67
C PHE A 54 1.34 0.59 5.20
N GLU A 55 0.35 1.40 4.85
CA GLU A 55 0.18 2.77 5.33
C GLU A 55 0.06 2.85 6.87
N ARG A 56 -0.43 1.79 7.52
CA ARG A 56 -0.49 1.71 9.00
C ARG A 56 0.88 1.45 9.62
N MET A 57 1.73 0.67 8.93
CA MET A 57 3.13 0.50 9.35
C MET A 57 3.88 1.83 9.25
N GLN A 58 3.67 2.58 8.17
CA GLN A 58 4.28 3.90 7.99
C GLN A 58 3.81 4.88 9.07
N ASP A 59 2.50 4.95 9.35
CA ASP A 59 1.93 5.81 10.41
C ASP A 59 2.49 5.43 11.80
N PHE A 60 2.57 4.12 12.11
CA PHE A 60 3.18 3.64 13.34
C PHE A 60 4.63 4.08 13.47
N TYR A 61 5.44 3.87 12.41
CA TYR A 61 6.84 4.27 12.39
C TYR A 61 7.01 5.78 12.57
N GLU A 62 6.21 6.60 11.87
CA GLU A 62 6.24 8.05 12.04
C GLU A 62 5.88 8.50 13.46
N LYS A 63 4.87 7.87 14.10
CA LYS A 63 4.48 8.14 15.48
C LYS A 63 5.60 7.80 16.44
N LEU A 64 6.24 6.63 16.25
CA LEU A 64 7.39 6.20 17.05
C LEU A 64 8.53 7.23 16.96
N GLN A 65 8.89 7.68 15.75
CA GLN A 65 9.94 8.70 15.56
C GLN A 65 9.60 10.04 16.22
N LYS A 66 8.31 10.35 16.42
CA LYS A 66 7.83 11.57 17.07
C LYS A 66 7.62 11.40 18.60
N GLY A 67 7.89 10.21 19.17
CA GLY A 67 7.63 9.92 20.58
C GLY A 67 6.14 9.85 20.93
N ILE A 68 5.27 9.52 19.97
CA ILE A 68 3.81 9.44 20.14
C ILE A 68 3.43 7.97 20.36
N ALA A 69 2.78 7.67 21.49
CA ALA A 69 2.31 6.32 21.82
C ALA A 69 1.38 5.76 20.72
N SER A 70 1.61 4.50 20.34
CA SER A 70 0.88 3.84 19.25
C SER A 70 1.04 2.32 19.34
N ASP A 71 0.03 1.58 18.88
CA ASP A 71 0.03 0.13 18.77
C ASP A 71 -0.13 -0.31 17.33
N LEU A 72 0.40 -1.49 16.98
CA LEU A 72 0.26 -2.08 15.65
C LEU A 72 0.28 -3.59 15.73
N ARG A 73 -0.59 -4.28 14.98
CA ARG A 73 -0.56 -5.74 14.81
C ARG A 73 -0.21 -6.11 13.38
N ILE A 74 0.86 -6.87 13.22
CA ILE A 74 1.34 -7.39 11.95
C ILE A 74 1.13 -8.90 11.92
N VAL A 75 0.67 -9.42 10.78
CA VAL A 75 0.61 -10.86 10.52
C VAL A 75 1.52 -11.20 9.35
N HIS A 76 2.33 -12.22 9.53
CA HIS A 76 3.13 -12.86 8.49
C HIS A 76 2.63 -14.29 8.30
N TYR A 77 2.71 -14.81 7.09
CA TYR A 77 2.47 -16.24 6.87
C TYR A 77 3.78 -17.01 6.78
N THR A 78 3.81 -18.21 7.37
CA THR A 78 4.88 -19.19 7.08
C THR A 78 4.69 -19.75 5.67
N ILE A 79 5.71 -20.46 5.16
CA ILE A 79 5.63 -21.16 3.86
C ILE A 79 4.48 -22.18 3.85
N GLU A 80 4.16 -22.76 5.00
CA GLU A 80 3.05 -23.72 5.19
C GLU A 80 1.69 -23.02 5.37
N GLY A 81 1.67 -21.69 5.39
CA GLY A 81 0.46 -20.89 5.50
C GLY A 81 -0.06 -20.68 6.93
N ALA A 82 0.76 -20.93 7.95
CA ALA A 82 0.39 -20.61 9.33
C ALA A 82 0.59 -19.10 9.61
N PRO A 83 -0.37 -18.40 10.27
CA PRO A 83 -0.21 -17.00 10.63
C PRO A 83 0.68 -16.86 11.87
N MET A 84 1.76 -16.11 11.73
CA MET A 84 2.59 -15.61 12.83
C MET A 84 2.17 -14.17 13.14
N VAL A 85 1.98 -13.83 14.41
CA VAL A 85 1.51 -12.51 14.82
C VAL A 85 2.61 -11.77 15.54
N THR A 86 2.87 -10.53 15.12
CA THR A 86 3.75 -9.60 15.83
C THR A 86 2.93 -8.42 16.33
N ASP A 87 2.87 -8.26 17.65
CA ASP A 87 2.25 -7.11 18.30
C ASP A 87 3.33 -6.10 18.70
N LEU A 88 3.14 -4.84 18.32
CA LEU A 88 3.99 -3.71 18.67
C LEU A 88 3.21 -2.79 19.60
N ALA A 89 3.82 -2.36 20.70
CA ALA A 89 3.26 -1.37 21.61
C ALA A 89 4.33 -0.34 21.98
N PHE A 90 4.19 0.88 21.49
CA PHE A 90 5.09 2.00 21.79
C PHE A 90 4.40 2.96 22.76
N ASN A 91 5.03 3.23 23.91
CA ASN A 91 4.46 4.08 24.96
C ASN A 91 4.93 5.54 24.93
N GLY A 92 5.78 5.89 23.95
CA GLY A 92 6.44 7.18 23.82
C GLY A 92 7.93 7.17 24.18
N ASP A 93 8.39 6.16 24.94
CA ASP A 93 9.78 6.03 25.39
C ASP A 93 10.38 4.66 25.04
N SER A 94 9.59 3.59 25.05
CA SER A 94 10.02 2.23 24.76
C SER A 94 9.03 1.49 23.87
N LEU A 95 9.56 0.58 23.08
CA LEU A 95 8.83 -0.28 22.15
C LEU A 95 8.83 -1.72 22.68
N GLU A 96 7.66 -2.22 23.06
CA GLU A 96 7.45 -3.62 23.37
C GLU A 96 7.08 -4.38 22.09
N VAL A 97 7.82 -5.44 21.81
CA VAL A 97 7.63 -6.33 20.64
C VAL A 97 7.24 -7.70 21.17
N LYS A 98 6.11 -8.21 20.71
CA LYS A 98 5.65 -9.56 21.06
C LYS A 98 5.44 -10.38 19.80
N HIS A 99 6.23 -11.44 19.63
CA HIS A 99 6.05 -12.42 18.59
C HIS A 99 5.28 -13.62 19.12
N ASP A 100 4.17 -13.97 18.48
CA ASP A 100 3.34 -15.14 18.79
C ASP A 100 3.46 -16.18 17.66
N TYR A 101 4.27 -17.21 17.90
CA TYR A 101 4.49 -18.36 17.02
C TYR A 101 3.61 -19.57 17.38
N THR A 102 2.64 -19.43 18.31
CA THR A 102 1.84 -20.57 18.79
C THR A 102 0.95 -21.20 17.75
N ARG A 103 0.70 -20.51 16.63
CA ARG A 103 -0.12 -21.00 15.49
C ARG A 103 0.70 -21.78 14.47
N ASP A 104 2.03 -21.69 14.52
CA ASP A 104 2.91 -22.44 13.66
C ASP A 104 3.17 -23.84 14.22
N ALA A 105 2.57 -24.85 13.61
CA ALA A 105 2.69 -26.25 14.03
C ALA A 105 4.12 -26.81 13.83
N TYR A 106 4.93 -26.16 13.02
CA TYR A 106 6.30 -26.59 12.69
C TYR A 106 7.36 -25.69 13.32
N GLY A 107 6.96 -24.55 13.90
CA GLY A 107 7.84 -23.61 14.58
C GLY A 107 8.08 -23.92 16.06
N SER A 108 8.59 -22.92 16.79
CA SER A 108 8.88 -23.06 18.22
C SER A 108 7.63 -23.24 19.09
N GLY A 109 6.47 -22.75 18.63
CA GLY A 109 5.22 -22.71 19.39
C GLY A 109 5.27 -21.75 20.59
N GLU A 110 6.24 -20.83 20.64
CA GLU A 110 6.51 -19.95 21.76
C GLU A 110 5.96 -18.53 21.53
N ILE A 111 5.82 -17.80 22.64
CA ILE A 111 5.64 -16.36 22.61
C ILE A 111 6.94 -15.72 23.09
N ILE A 112 7.50 -14.85 22.25
CA ILE A 112 8.74 -14.12 22.56
C ILE A 112 8.38 -12.66 22.79
N ASN A 113 8.90 -12.05 23.88
CA ASN A 113 8.71 -10.65 24.18
C ASN A 113 10.08 -9.96 24.26
N ASN A 114 10.24 -8.87 23.50
CA ASN A 114 11.44 -8.05 23.48
C ASN A 114 11.06 -6.61 23.86
N SER A 115 11.97 -5.91 24.54
CA SER A 115 11.83 -4.49 24.83
C SER A 115 12.97 -3.75 24.13
N CYS A 116 12.61 -2.81 23.25
CA CYS A 116 13.51 -2.05 22.40
C CYS A 116 13.36 -0.56 22.66
N LEU A 117 14.34 0.26 22.26
CA LEU A 117 14.25 1.71 22.45
C LEU A 117 13.79 2.45 21.22
N ASN A 118 14.03 1.89 20.02
CA ASN A 118 13.72 2.58 18.77
C ASN A 118 13.50 1.58 17.62
N MET A 119 13.17 2.12 16.46
CA MET A 119 13.05 1.39 15.20
C MET A 119 13.71 2.19 14.08
N ILE A 120 14.33 1.49 13.15
CA ILE A 120 14.88 2.06 11.91
C ILE A 120 14.18 1.47 10.69
N GLU A 121 14.15 2.24 9.61
CA GLU A 121 13.75 1.81 8.28
C GLU A 121 15.01 1.65 7.42
N GLU A 122 15.18 0.47 6.83
CA GLU A 122 16.23 0.19 5.84
C GLU A 122 15.58 -0.03 4.47
N ASN A 123 15.77 0.92 3.54
CA ASN A 123 15.20 0.89 2.20
C ASN A 123 16.30 0.62 1.17
N ASN A 124 16.25 -0.54 0.54
CA ASN A 124 17.17 -0.98 -0.48
C ASN A 124 16.48 -1.03 -1.87
N SER A 125 17.26 -1.29 -2.92
CA SER A 125 16.71 -1.46 -4.28
C SER A 125 15.76 -2.64 -4.43
N THR A 126 15.83 -3.63 -3.54
CA THR A 126 15.12 -4.92 -3.63
C THR A 126 14.32 -5.28 -2.40
N SER A 127 14.43 -4.51 -1.30
CA SER A 127 13.69 -4.75 -0.05
C SER A 127 13.50 -3.47 0.76
N LEU A 128 12.46 -3.49 1.60
CA LEU A 128 12.22 -2.52 2.66
C LEU A 128 12.09 -3.30 3.97
N SER A 129 12.86 -2.93 5.00
CA SER A 129 12.80 -3.55 6.32
C SER A 129 12.57 -2.52 7.41
N TYR A 130 11.74 -2.87 8.39
CA TYR A 130 11.59 -2.18 9.67
C TYR A 130 12.22 -3.03 10.75
N ILE A 131 13.22 -2.48 11.44
CA ILE A 131 14.05 -3.19 12.42
C ILE A 131 13.99 -2.45 13.75
N ALA A 132 13.48 -3.10 14.79
CA ALA A 132 13.59 -2.59 16.15
C ALA A 132 15.05 -2.71 16.62
N ILE A 133 15.54 -1.68 17.28
CA ILE A 133 16.95 -1.58 17.71
C ILE A 133 17.07 -1.29 19.19
N ASP A 134 18.27 -1.51 19.71
CA ASP A 134 18.58 -1.39 21.14
C ASP A 134 17.66 -2.30 21.98
N CYS A 135 17.42 -3.52 21.48
CA CYS A 135 16.55 -4.50 22.11
C CYS A 135 17.27 -5.27 23.19
N SER A 136 16.66 -5.38 24.38
CA SER A 136 17.17 -6.17 25.48
C SER A 136 16.93 -7.67 25.25
N GLY A 137 17.97 -8.49 25.42
CA GLY A 137 17.85 -9.96 25.34
C GLY A 137 17.85 -10.51 23.90
N VAL A 138 17.98 -9.67 22.89
CA VAL A 138 18.07 -10.05 21.48
C VAL A 138 19.53 -10.02 21.02
N PRO A 139 20.03 -11.02 20.27
CA PRO A 139 21.36 -10.95 19.69
C PRO A 139 21.57 -9.67 18.88
N GLU A 140 22.72 -9.03 19.03
CA GLU A 140 23.06 -7.76 18.39
C GLU A 140 22.11 -6.58 18.69
N GLY A 141 21.13 -6.78 19.61
CA GLY A 141 20.14 -5.74 19.94
C GLY A 141 19.20 -5.35 18.81
N LYS A 142 19.02 -6.22 17.82
CA LYS A 142 18.19 -5.98 16.63
C LYS A 142 17.11 -7.05 16.49
N ASP A 143 15.89 -6.63 16.19
CA ASP A 143 14.74 -7.48 15.95
C ASP A 143 14.06 -7.04 14.66
N GLU A 144 14.06 -7.90 13.63
CA GLU A 144 13.41 -7.61 12.36
C GLU A 144 11.90 -7.76 12.51
N ILE A 145 11.19 -6.65 12.41
CA ILE A 145 9.75 -6.58 12.61
C ILE A 145 8.98 -6.89 11.33
N LEU A 146 9.42 -6.31 10.21
CA LEU A 146 8.78 -6.46 8.91
C LEU A 146 9.83 -6.35 7.82
N GLN A 147 9.88 -7.33 6.93
CA GLN A 147 10.63 -7.24 5.69
C GLN A 147 9.69 -7.42 4.51
N ILE A 148 9.72 -6.49 3.55
CA ILE A 148 9.00 -6.55 2.29
C ILE A 148 10.02 -6.75 1.19
N ASN A 149 10.02 -7.95 0.58
CA ASN A 149 10.91 -8.27 -0.52
C ASN A 149 10.21 -7.94 -1.85
N TYR A 150 10.86 -7.15 -2.67
CA TYR A 150 10.44 -6.83 -4.03
C TYR A 150 11.59 -7.03 -5.02
N ASN A 151 12.44 -8.03 -4.79
CA ASN A 151 13.51 -8.39 -5.70
C ASN A 151 12.96 -9.10 -6.94
N MET A 152 12.85 -8.38 -8.06
CA MET A 152 12.37 -8.93 -9.32
C MET A 152 13.27 -10.07 -9.82
N SER A 153 14.58 -10.03 -9.55
CA SER A 153 15.54 -11.05 -10.02
C SER A 153 15.37 -12.42 -9.35
N GLU A 154 14.57 -12.52 -8.29
CA GLU A 154 14.18 -13.79 -7.65
C GLU A 154 12.98 -14.45 -8.36
N GLN A 155 12.39 -13.79 -9.34
CA GLN A 155 11.29 -14.35 -10.12
C GLN A 155 11.82 -15.07 -11.35
N ASP A 156 11.34 -16.28 -11.63
CA ASP A 156 11.69 -17.05 -12.83
C ASP A 156 11.24 -16.34 -14.10
N LEU A 157 10.09 -15.64 -14.00
CA LEU A 157 9.50 -14.84 -15.07
C LEU A 157 8.78 -13.65 -14.46
N PHE A 158 9.01 -12.46 -15.00
CA PHE A 158 8.20 -11.27 -14.74
C PHE A 158 8.05 -10.46 -16.02
N GLU A 159 6.86 -10.50 -16.61
CA GLU A 159 6.52 -9.76 -17.82
C GLU A 159 5.16 -9.06 -17.68
N LEU A 160 4.99 -7.98 -18.43
CA LEU A 160 3.87 -7.06 -18.33
C LEU A 160 3.25 -6.81 -19.70
N GLU A 161 1.93 -6.75 -19.75
CA GLU A 161 1.18 -6.20 -20.87
C GLU A 161 0.25 -5.12 -20.34
N LEU A 162 0.44 -3.88 -20.76
CA LEU A 162 -0.42 -2.74 -20.47
C LEU A 162 -1.11 -2.28 -21.74
N LYS A 163 -2.44 -2.30 -21.76
CA LYS A 163 -3.25 -1.59 -22.76
C LYS A 163 -3.87 -0.37 -22.11
N TYR A 164 -3.87 0.75 -22.85
CA TYR A 164 -4.37 2.03 -22.34
C TYR A 164 -4.93 2.89 -23.45
N GLY A 165 -5.78 3.84 -23.09
CA GLY A 165 -6.47 4.74 -24.00
C GLY A 165 -7.98 4.69 -23.83
N VAL A 166 -8.73 5.49 -24.59
CA VAL A 166 -10.20 5.53 -24.48
C VAL A 166 -10.80 4.18 -24.87
N GLU A 167 -10.30 3.55 -25.94
CA GLU A 167 -10.70 2.24 -26.45
C GLU A 167 -9.58 1.19 -26.29
N LEU A 168 -8.60 1.41 -25.38
CA LEU A 168 -7.44 0.56 -25.17
C LEU A 168 -6.57 0.40 -26.44
N GLU A 169 -6.47 1.45 -27.22
CA GLU A 169 -5.81 1.47 -28.53
C GLU A 169 -4.27 1.42 -28.45
N ASN A 170 -3.69 1.81 -27.29
CA ASN A 170 -2.26 1.79 -27.07
C ASN A 170 -1.84 0.56 -26.28
N GLU A 171 -0.59 0.10 -26.47
CA GLU A 171 -0.06 -1.10 -25.83
C GLU A 171 1.44 -0.97 -25.52
N ILE A 172 1.83 -1.45 -24.34
CA ILE A 172 3.21 -1.75 -23.93
C ILE A 172 3.23 -3.23 -23.54
N ASN A 173 4.03 -4.04 -24.23
CA ASN A 173 4.05 -5.49 -24.00
C ASN A 173 5.50 -5.97 -23.92
N THR A 174 5.95 -6.31 -22.72
CA THR A 174 7.32 -6.78 -22.50
C THR A 174 7.48 -8.26 -22.88
N LEU A 175 6.40 -9.05 -22.84
CA LEU A 175 6.42 -10.48 -23.20
C LEU A 175 6.65 -10.67 -24.71
N THR A 176 5.94 -9.89 -25.54
CA THR A 176 6.09 -9.90 -27.00
C THR A 176 7.14 -8.94 -27.49
N LYS A 177 7.71 -8.10 -26.62
CA LYS A 177 8.67 -7.04 -26.92
C LYS A 177 8.13 -6.04 -27.95
N THR A 178 6.91 -5.59 -27.76
CA THR A 178 6.24 -4.66 -28.68
C THR A 178 5.66 -3.46 -27.95
N THR A 179 5.61 -2.31 -28.64
CA THR A 179 4.77 -1.18 -28.24
C THR A 179 3.89 -0.76 -29.42
N LYS A 180 2.71 -0.26 -29.11
CA LYS A 180 1.77 0.32 -30.05
C LYS A 180 1.26 1.64 -29.50
N ASN A 181 1.37 2.70 -30.30
CA ASN A 181 0.88 4.02 -29.92
C ASN A 181 0.06 4.60 -31.09
N GLU A 182 -1.22 4.85 -30.87
CA GLU A 182 -2.11 5.52 -31.80
C GLU A 182 -1.96 7.04 -31.64
N ILE A 183 -1.38 7.69 -32.67
CA ILE A 183 -1.20 9.14 -32.68
C ILE A 183 -2.50 9.84 -33.03
N ASN A 184 -3.26 9.24 -33.95
CA ASN A 184 -4.59 9.69 -34.36
C ASN A 184 -5.34 8.55 -35.08
N ALA A 185 -6.61 8.76 -35.45
CA ALA A 185 -7.48 7.74 -36.05
C ALA A 185 -6.94 7.09 -37.36
N THR A 186 -5.89 7.63 -37.96
CA THR A 186 -5.30 7.13 -39.20
C THR A 186 -3.82 6.76 -39.09
N GLU A 187 -3.19 7.07 -37.99
CA GLU A 187 -1.75 6.91 -37.80
C GLU A 187 -1.46 6.16 -36.46
N THR A 188 -0.88 5.00 -36.61
CA THR A 188 -0.42 4.16 -35.49
C THR A 188 1.07 3.90 -35.68
N VAL A 189 1.85 4.14 -34.62
CA VAL A 189 3.26 3.75 -34.56
C VAL A 189 3.35 2.45 -33.76
N GLN A 190 3.99 1.46 -34.35
CA GLN A 190 4.30 0.18 -33.69
C GLN A 190 5.81 -0.05 -33.74
N MET A 191 6.37 -0.39 -32.60
CA MET A 191 7.77 -0.78 -32.46
C MET A 191 7.84 -2.27 -32.14
N SER A 192 8.69 -3.00 -32.82
CA SER A 192 9.13 -4.35 -32.49
C SER A 192 10.51 -4.28 -31.85
N ASP A 193 10.87 -5.33 -31.12
CA ASP A 193 12.12 -5.42 -30.34
C ASP A 193 12.23 -4.36 -29.22
N PHE A 194 11.08 -3.96 -28.66
CA PHE A 194 11.02 -3.11 -27.48
C PHE A 194 11.57 -3.84 -26.26
N GLU A 195 12.50 -3.22 -25.56
CA GLU A 195 13.00 -3.71 -24.28
C GLU A 195 12.80 -2.65 -23.20
N MET A 196 11.95 -2.96 -22.22
CA MET A 196 11.82 -2.14 -21.03
C MET A 196 13.10 -2.30 -20.18
N PRO A 197 13.74 -1.19 -19.72
CA PRO A 197 14.92 -1.29 -18.88
C PRO A 197 14.65 -2.10 -17.60
N GLU A 198 15.60 -2.92 -17.19
CA GLU A 198 15.49 -3.73 -15.98
C GLU A 198 15.21 -2.88 -14.72
N SER A 199 15.76 -1.67 -14.63
CA SER A 199 15.48 -0.74 -13.52
C SER A 199 14.02 -0.27 -13.51
N VAL A 200 13.39 -0.12 -14.67
CA VAL A 200 11.97 0.23 -14.80
C VAL A 200 11.11 -0.95 -14.41
N LYS A 201 11.41 -2.16 -14.91
CA LYS A 201 10.72 -3.39 -14.51
C LYS A 201 10.80 -3.61 -13.00
N GLN A 202 11.98 -3.41 -12.41
CA GLN A 202 12.20 -3.52 -10.97
C GLN A 202 11.33 -2.54 -10.17
N GLU A 203 11.21 -1.29 -10.62
CA GLU A 203 10.36 -0.30 -9.96
C GLU A 203 8.87 -0.62 -10.13
N VAL A 204 8.46 -1.11 -11.31
CA VAL A 204 7.08 -1.59 -11.53
C VAL A 204 6.77 -2.77 -10.61
N TYR A 205 7.69 -3.74 -10.49
CA TYR A 205 7.52 -4.88 -9.59
C TYR A 205 7.38 -4.44 -8.14
N LYS A 206 8.23 -3.52 -7.68
CA LYS A 206 8.11 -2.90 -6.35
C LYS A 206 6.72 -2.30 -6.14
N LYS A 207 6.26 -1.45 -7.06
CA LYS A 207 4.94 -0.81 -6.97
C LYS A 207 3.80 -1.83 -6.92
N LEU A 208 3.88 -2.92 -7.70
CA LEU A 208 2.90 -4.01 -7.69
C LEU A 208 2.87 -4.74 -6.34
N VAL A 209 4.02 -5.00 -5.71
CA VAL A 209 4.09 -5.59 -4.37
C VAL A 209 3.39 -4.68 -3.35
N PHE A 210 3.64 -3.36 -3.38
CA PHE A 210 2.98 -2.39 -2.50
C PHE A 210 1.50 -2.14 -2.85
N ALA A 211 1.09 -2.43 -4.07
CA ALA A 211 -0.32 -2.48 -4.45
C ALA A 211 -0.99 -3.80 -4.04
N ASN A 212 -0.25 -4.76 -3.47
CA ASN A 212 -0.73 -6.12 -3.16
C ASN A 212 -1.42 -6.78 -4.37
N TYR A 213 -0.70 -6.85 -5.51
CA TYR A 213 -1.25 -7.31 -6.79
C TYR A 213 -1.78 -8.76 -6.76
N LEU A 214 -1.45 -9.53 -5.72
CA LEU A 214 -1.95 -10.90 -5.53
C LEU A 214 -3.37 -10.95 -4.97
N ALA A 215 -3.81 -9.89 -4.28
CA ALA A 215 -5.16 -9.81 -3.73
C ALA A 215 -6.22 -9.56 -4.80
N GLU A 216 -7.44 -9.96 -4.52
CA GLU A 216 -8.60 -9.57 -5.32
C GLU A 216 -8.80 -8.05 -5.21
N LYS A 217 -9.16 -7.41 -6.34
CA LYS A 217 -9.34 -5.98 -6.45
C LYS A 217 -10.77 -5.62 -6.85
N GLU A 218 -11.34 -4.67 -6.15
CA GLU A 218 -12.62 -4.07 -6.53
C GLU A 218 -12.36 -2.80 -7.33
N LEU A 219 -12.35 -2.92 -8.67
CA LEU A 219 -12.00 -1.86 -9.59
C LEU A 219 -13.22 -1.37 -10.37
N ASN A 220 -13.29 -0.06 -10.62
CA ASN A 220 -14.31 0.55 -11.46
C ASN A 220 -13.78 0.74 -12.89
N ALA A 221 -14.33 -0.02 -13.83
CA ALA A 221 -13.98 0.06 -15.24
C ALA A 221 -14.91 1.01 -16.05
N LYS A 222 -15.74 1.83 -15.40
CA LYS A 222 -16.68 2.73 -16.09
C LYS A 222 -16.64 4.13 -15.51
N CYS A 223 -16.45 5.11 -16.36
CA CYS A 223 -16.58 6.53 -16.03
C CYS A 223 -17.89 7.11 -16.59
N GLU A 224 -18.36 8.20 -15.99
CA GLU A 224 -19.45 9.00 -16.57
C GLU A 224 -19.00 9.71 -17.86
N ASN A 225 -17.71 10.05 -17.97
CA ASN A 225 -17.10 10.61 -19.16
C ASN A 225 -16.68 9.47 -20.11
N GLU A 226 -17.31 9.40 -21.27
CA GLU A 226 -17.01 8.39 -22.32
C GLU A 226 -15.61 8.55 -22.92
N ASP A 227 -15.00 9.73 -22.81
CA ASP A 227 -13.63 10.00 -23.29
C ASP A 227 -12.57 9.72 -22.20
N ALA A 228 -12.95 9.13 -21.07
CA ALA A 228 -11.99 8.79 -20.03
C ALA A 228 -11.06 7.67 -20.48
N MET A 229 -9.79 7.78 -20.09
CA MET A 229 -8.81 6.73 -20.31
C MET A 229 -9.18 5.45 -19.55
N ASN A 230 -9.08 4.32 -20.22
CA ASN A 230 -9.22 2.98 -19.67
C ASN A 230 -7.85 2.31 -19.65
N TYR A 231 -7.69 1.38 -18.73
CA TYR A 231 -6.48 0.59 -18.54
C TYR A 231 -6.81 -0.89 -18.42
N GLN A 232 -5.95 -1.71 -19.00
CA GLN A 232 -5.91 -3.15 -18.78
C GLN A 232 -4.46 -3.57 -18.57
N LEU A 233 -4.14 -4.08 -17.39
CA LEU A 233 -2.81 -4.55 -17.01
C LEU A 233 -2.84 -6.05 -16.79
N ASN A 234 -2.03 -6.79 -17.56
CA ASN A 234 -1.73 -8.19 -17.34
C ASN A 234 -0.33 -8.34 -16.75
N VAL A 235 -0.23 -8.98 -15.60
CA VAL A 235 1.03 -9.31 -14.93
C VAL A 235 1.27 -10.81 -15.07
N HIS A 236 2.35 -11.17 -15.76
CA HIS A 236 2.79 -12.56 -15.92
C HIS A 236 3.96 -12.82 -14.98
N ILE A 237 3.80 -13.73 -14.04
CA ILE A 237 4.83 -14.03 -13.04
C ILE A 237 4.87 -15.52 -12.73
N ASN A 238 6.05 -16.16 -12.85
CA ASN A 238 6.32 -17.56 -12.48
C ASN A 238 5.27 -18.56 -13.02
N GLY A 239 4.80 -18.34 -14.25
CA GLY A 239 3.76 -19.16 -14.89
C GLY A 239 2.32 -18.85 -14.46
N GLY A 240 2.11 -17.90 -13.56
CA GLY A 240 0.80 -17.33 -13.21
C GLY A 240 0.49 -16.08 -14.02
N GLN A 241 -0.78 -15.66 -14.00
CA GLN A 241 -1.25 -14.42 -14.62
C GLN A 241 -2.26 -13.74 -13.70
N ARG A 242 -2.17 -12.41 -13.61
CA ARG A 242 -3.14 -11.53 -12.98
C ARG A 242 -3.57 -10.47 -13.98
N GLU A 243 -4.87 -10.23 -14.08
CA GLU A 243 -5.46 -9.23 -14.96
C GLU A 243 -6.23 -8.20 -14.13
N PHE A 244 -6.01 -6.92 -14.45
CA PHE A 244 -6.69 -5.78 -13.85
C PHE A 244 -7.28 -4.93 -14.94
N GLN A 245 -8.55 -4.49 -14.79
CA GLN A 245 -9.21 -3.57 -15.70
C GLN A 245 -9.87 -2.46 -14.89
N TRP A 246 -9.55 -1.21 -15.21
CA TRP A 246 -10.11 -0.04 -14.54
C TRP A 246 -10.12 1.18 -15.48
N ALA A 247 -10.81 2.22 -15.04
CA ALA A 247 -10.83 3.50 -15.73
C ALA A 247 -10.13 4.59 -14.90
N ALA A 248 -9.61 5.61 -15.52
CA ALA A 248 -8.88 6.72 -14.88
C ALA A 248 -9.70 7.46 -13.79
N CYS A 249 -11.01 7.33 -13.81
CA CYS A 249 -11.90 7.90 -12.78
C CYS A 249 -12.06 7.05 -11.51
N ASP A 250 -11.43 5.87 -11.46
CA ASP A 250 -11.46 5.03 -10.26
C ASP A 250 -10.65 5.68 -9.15
N GLN A 251 -11.35 6.19 -8.14
CA GLN A 251 -10.75 6.84 -6.96
C GLN A 251 -10.61 5.87 -5.76
N SER A 252 -10.84 4.58 -5.98
CA SER A 252 -10.53 3.57 -4.96
C SER A 252 -9.01 3.54 -4.70
N VAL A 253 -8.61 3.06 -3.52
CA VAL A 253 -7.18 2.92 -3.18
C VAL A 253 -6.45 2.06 -4.21
N ASP A 254 -7.09 0.99 -4.68
CA ASP A 254 -6.52 0.08 -5.68
C ASP A 254 -6.47 0.74 -7.07
N GLY A 255 -7.53 1.43 -7.48
CA GLY A 255 -7.59 2.15 -8.76
C GLY A 255 -6.50 3.23 -8.85
N VAL A 256 -6.31 4.01 -7.80
CA VAL A 256 -5.25 5.04 -7.75
C VAL A 256 -3.86 4.41 -7.85
N LYS A 257 -3.56 3.37 -7.06
CA LYS A 257 -2.25 2.68 -7.10
C LYS A 257 -1.97 2.06 -8.47
N LEU A 258 -2.96 1.43 -9.08
CA LEU A 258 -2.80 0.83 -10.42
C LEU A 258 -2.66 1.89 -11.51
N THR A 259 -3.35 3.04 -11.40
CA THR A 259 -3.16 4.18 -12.30
C THR A 259 -1.74 4.73 -12.22
N GLU A 260 -1.20 4.93 -11.02
CA GLU A 260 0.20 5.36 -10.83
C GLU A 260 1.22 4.37 -11.44
N ILE A 261 0.94 3.07 -11.41
CA ILE A 261 1.77 2.05 -12.06
C ILE A 261 1.68 2.18 -13.58
N ALA A 262 0.48 2.30 -14.13
CA ALA A 262 0.26 2.42 -15.56
C ALA A 262 0.90 3.71 -16.12
N GLU A 263 0.67 4.85 -15.47
CA GLU A 263 1.27 6.13 -15.86
C GLU A 263 2.80 6.08 -15.79
N TYR A 264 3.36 5.48 -14.74
CA TYR A 264 4.81 5.29 -14.67
C TYR A 264 5.35 4.47 -15.86
N MET A 265 4.69 3.37 -16.24
CA MET A 265 5.08 2.57 -17.41
C MET A 265 5.01 3.37 -18.70
N ILE A 266 3.95 4.17 -18.90
CA ILE A 266 3.76 5.02 -20.08
C ILE A 266 4.87 6.06 -20.15
N ASP A 267 5.10 6.83 -19.09
CA ASP A 267 6.11 7.88 -19.03
C ASP A 267 7.52 7.34 -19.35
N GLN A 268 7.88 6.15 -18.79
CA GLN A 268 9.19 5.55 -19.04
C GLN A 268 9.34 5.01 -20.49
N THR A 269 8.24 4.80 -21.20
CA THR A 269 8.24 4.33 -22.59
C THR A 269 8.25 5.48 -23.59
N GLU A 270 7.57 6.59 -23.30
CA GLU A 270 7.49 7.77 -24.17
C GLU A 270 8.77 8.63 -24.18
N MET A 271 9.60 8.55 -23.14
CA MET A 271 10.87 9.30 -23.02
C MET A 271 11.99 8.77 -23.92
N LYS A 272 11.75 7.81 -24.80
CA LYS A 272 12.71 7.27 -25.78
C LYS A 272 12.32 7.64 -27.20
#